data_4723a43f65d55b764c88b5e325609135
#
_entry.id   4723a43f65d55b764c88b5e325609135
#
_cell.length_a   1.000
_cell.length_b   1.000
_cell.length_c   1.000
_cell.angle_alpha   90.00
_cell.angle_beta   90.00
_cell.angle_gamma   90.00
#
_symmetry.space_group_name_H-M   'P 1'
#
loop_
_entity.id
_entity.type
_entity.pdbx_description
1 polymer ?
#
loop_
_entity_poly.entity_id
_entity_poly.type
_entity_poly.pdbx_seq_one_letter_code
_entity_poly.pdbx_strand_id
1 'polypeptide(L)'
;MDNNKSNILASIDYPSDLRKLSVEQLPAVCQELREFIIDACSENPGHFGSSMGAVEITVALHYVFNTPYDRIVWDVGHQAYGHKILTGRRERFATNRKLNGLSGFPNPAESEYDAFIGGHASNSISAALGMAIATELQADAPGRKVVAVIGDASIAGGLAFEGLNNASINPNDLLIILNDNDMAIDHNVGGLNSYLVDITTSRRYNNVRNKIYQCFKKLNLIGEGGRGSILRFNNSLKSLLSKQQNIFEGLNIRYFGPADGHDVENIVRMLQTIKDMKGPKILHLCTKKGKGYKPAEEDPTKWHAPGKFNKETGEIVKNTAPNQPCKFQDVFGHTLVELAEQNERIVSITPAMPSGSSMNYMMERFPQRSFDVGISEEHAVTFSAGLAKEGLLPYCCVYSSFLQRAYDEIIHDVAIQNLPVTFCIDRAGIVGEDGVTHHGCFDLSFMRSIPGMTVAAPMDEHTLRHLLYTAQAVEHGPLAIRYPRGGGEIVDWHCPMQLLPIGKGRCLHIATNSNTAILSIGNIGTTVSHAIEKAIEQGYDATHYDMIFLKPIDEDILKEVASCYSRIITVENGTVVGGLGSAVMEWMAEHGYAPRIKRLGIPDQFIAQGSVSELHKLCGFDVDSIVELLITEW
;
A
#
# COMPACT_ATOMS: atom_id res chain seq x y z
N MET A 1 32.51 27.12 18.30
CA MET A 1 33.06 25.81 18.00
C MET A 1 32.59 25.47 16.62
N ASP A 2 33.50 25.21 15.73
CA ASP A 2 33.44 25.29 14.26
C ASP A 2 32.12 24.88 13.57
N ASN A 3 31.41 25.91 13.09
CA ASN A 3 30.25 25.78 12.20
C ASN A 3 30.69 25.68 10.73
N ASN A 4 31.73 24.91 10.42
CA ASN A 4 32.21 24.70 9.07
C ASN A 4 32.05 23.20 8.65
N LYS A 5 30.88 22.59 8.96
CA LYS A 5 30.49 21.36 8.26
C LYS A 5 30.14 21.77 6.81
N SER A 6 31.02 21.45 5.88
CA SER A 6 30.68 21.56 4.46
C SER A 6 29.42 20.73 4.21
N ASN A 7 28.31 21.36 3.88
CA ASN A 7 27.07 20.65 3.53
C ASN A 7 27.21 20.15 2.09
N ILE A 8 27.73 18.93 1.94
CA ILE A 8 27.98 18.30 0.64
C ILE A 8 26.65 18.07 -0.09
N LEU A 9 25.60 17.64 0.63
CA LEU A 9 24.27 17.40 0.07
C LEU A 9 23.69 18.66 -0.59
N ALA A 10 23.98 19.85 -0.06
CA ALA A 10 23.53 21.11 -0.66
C ALA A 10 24.08 21.35 -2.07
N SER A 11 25.22 20.75 -2.42
CA SER A 11 25.83 20.84 -3.74
C SER A 11 25.34 19.77 -4.74
N ILE A 12 24.45 18.88 -4.31
CA ILE A 12 23.94 17.78 -5.12
C ILE A 12 22.47 18.05 -5.45
N ASP A 13 22.21 18.54 -6.64
CA ASP A 13 20.83 18.68 -7.15
C ASP A 13 20.40 17.45 -7.95
N TYR A 14 21.30 16.86 -8.69
CA TYR A 14 21.04 15.69 -9.55
C TYR A 14 22.11 14.60 -9.38
N PRO A 15 21.83 13.37 -9.78
CA PRO A 15 22.80 12.27 -9.73
C PRO A 15 24.11 12.56 -10.47
N SER A 16 24.09 13.44 -11.47
CA SER A 16 25.30 13.90 -12.18
C SER A 16 26.27 14.65 -11.24
N ASP A 17 25.77 15.36 -10.23
CA ASP A 17 26.60 16.07 -9.25
C ASP A 17 27.17 15.09 -8.24
N LEU A 18 26.36 14.12 -7.79
CA LEU A 18 26.80 13.04 -6.91
C LEU A 18 27.97 12.26 -7.54
N ARG A 19 27.93 11.97 -8.84
CA ARG A 19 28.99 11.25 -9.57
C ARG A 19 30.31 12.03 -9.71
N LYS A 20 30.34 13.31 -9.38
CA LYS A 20 31.60 14.13 -9.35
C LYS A 20 32.39 13.93 -8.06
N LEU A 21 31.76 13.38 -7.01
CA LEU A 21 32.41 13.16 -5.71
C LEU A 21 33.32 11.93 -5.77
N SER A 22 34.29 11.89 -4.86
CA SER A 22 35.05 10.66 -4.62
C SER A 22 34.25 9.67 -3.79
N VAL A 23 34.60 8.37 -3.88
CA VAL A 23 33.89 7.31 -3.14
C VAL A 23 33.97 7.53 -1.62
N GLU A 24 35.10 8.07 -1.14
CA GLU A 24 35.36 8.37 0.27
C GLU A 24 34.45 9.49 0.83
N GLN A 25 33.83 10.31 -0.03
CA GLN A 25 32.88 11.36 0.36
C GLN A 25 31.46 10.83 0.52
N LEU A 26 31.12 9.66 -0.05
CA LEU A 26 29.76 9.12 -0.04
C LEU A 26 29.21 8.80 1.35
N PRO A 27 30.01 8.33 2.35
CA PRO A 27 29.50 8.16 3.70
C PRO A 27 28.99 9.47 4.33
N ALA A 28 29.65 10.62 4.04
CA ALA A 28 29.19 11.92 4.50
C ALA A 28 27.87 12.33 3.81
N VAL A 29 27.73 12.07 2.51
CA VAL A 29 26.46 12.28 1.78
C VAL A 29 25.33 11.44 2.39
N CYS A 30 25.58 10.18 2.71
CA CYS A 30 24.59 9.31 3.38
C CYS A 30 24.15 9.88 4.73
N GLN A 31 25.09 10.39 5.52
CA GLN A 31 24.78 10.98 6.82
C GLN A 31 23.93 12.25 6.68
N GLU A 32 24.32 13.16 5.79
CA GLU A 32 23.57 14.40 5.56
C GLU A 32 22.18 14.15 4.96
N LEU A 33 22.06 13.14 4.10
CA LEU A 33 20.77 12.70 3.53
C LEU A 33 19.84 12.15 4.62
N ARG A 34 20.37 11.40 5.60
CA ARG A 34 19.59 10.95 6.76
C ARG A 34 19.13 12.12 7.62
N GLU A 35 20.03 13.05 7.94
CA GLU A 35 19.71 14.24 8.71
C GLU A 35 18.58 15.03 8.03
N PHE A 36 18.65 15.19 6.72
CA PHE A 36 17.60 15.84 5.94
C PHE A 36 16.27 15.09 6.02
N ILE A 37 16.26 13.76 5.89
CA ILE A 37 15.03 12.94 5.98
C ILE A 37 14.42 13.03 7.38
N ILE A 38 15.24 13.02 8.45
CA ILE A 38 14.78 13.20 9.84
C ILE A 38 14.10 14.56 9.98
N ASP A 39 14.75 15.62 9.54
CA ASP A 39 14.24 16.99 9.65
C ASP A 39 12.92 17.14 8.86
N ALA A 40 12.89 16.68 7.63
CA ALA A 40 11.70 16.78 6.79
C ALA A 40 10.51 15.97 7.32
N CYS A 41 10.74 14.72 7.74
CA CYS A 41 9.67 13.84 8.21
C CYS A 41 9.18 14.17 9.62
N SER A 42 9.98 14.84 10.46
CA SER A 42 9.53 15.30 11.77
C SER A 42 8.39 16.32 11.67
N GLU A 43 8.42 17.17 10.63
CA GLU A 43 7.41 18.20 10.35
C GLU A 43 6.34 17.75 9.37
N ASN A 44 6.73 17.00 8.35
CA ASN A 44 5.85 16.49 7.29
C ASN A 44 5.92 14.95 7.24
N PRO A 45 5.07 14.26 8.00
CA PRO A 45 5.13 12.80 8.17
C PRO A 45 5.04 12.00 6.88
N GLY A 46 5.72 10.84 6.85
CA GLY A 46 5.72 9.94 5.71
C GLY A 46 6.43 8.61 5.98
N HIS A 47 6.86 7.91 4.93
CA HIS A 47 7.53 6.61 4.99
C HIS A 47 8.96 6.74 5.50
N PHE A 48 9.10 6.93 6.80
CA PHE A 48 10.35 7.30 7.46
C PHE A 48 11.33 6.11 7.58
N GLY A 49 10.92 5.07 8.31
CA GLY A 49 11.82 3.96 8.66
C GLY A 49 12.41 3.22 7.46
N SER A 50 11.60 3.00 6.43
CA SER A 50 12.02 2.32 5.19
C SER A 50 12.99 3.17 4.39
N SER A 51 12.74 4.48 4.28
CA SER A 51 13.64 5.40 3.58
C SER A 51 14.99 5.55 4.28
N MET A 52 15.02 5.57 5.63
CA MET A 52 16.25 5.58 6.43
C MET A 52 17.10 4.33 6.23
N GLY A 53 16.46 3.17 6.08
CA GLY A 53 17.15 1.89 5.82
C GLY A 53 17.79 1.78 4.44
N ALA A 54 17.32 2.56 3.44
CA ALA A 54 17.73 2.45 2.05
C ALA A 54 18.70 3.57 1.57
N VAL A 55 19.22 4.40 2.47
CA VAL A 55 20.03 5.57 2.11
C VAL A 55 21.30 5.18 1.34
N GLU A 56 22.11 4.25 1.85
CA GLU A 56 23.34 3.82 1.18
C GLU A 56 23.07 3.14 -0.16
N ILE A 57 22.01 2.33 -0.23
CA ILE A 57 21.59 1.69 -1.49
C ILE A 57 21.24 2.78 -2.52
N THR A 58 20.49 3.79 -2.12
CA THR A 58 20.08 4.91 -2.98
C THR A 58 21.27 5.69 -3.50
N VAL A 59 22.19 6.08 -2.61
CA VAL A 59 23.41 6.83 -2.97
C VAL A 59 24.27 6.00 -3.90
N ALA A 60 24.51 4.73 -3.61
CA ALA A 60 25.32 3.84 -4.44
C ALA A 60 24.72 3.62 -5.83
N LEU A 61 23.40 3.44 -5.94
CA LEU A 61 22.72 3.27 -7.22
C LEU A 61 22.86 4.52 -8.10
N HIS A 62 22.59 5.72 -7.57
CA HIS A 62 22.73 6.96 -8.32
C HIS A 62 24.18 7.35 -8.61
N TYR A 63 25.13 6.85 -7.84
CA TYR A 63 26.54 7.03 -8.09
C TYR A 63 27.05 6.15 -9.24
N VAL A 64 26.59 4.89 -9.31
CA VAL A 64 27.11 3.88 -10.28
C VAL A 64 26.36 3.89 -11.61
N PHE A 65 25.04 4.12 -11.58
CA PHE A 65 24.18 4.10 -12.77
C PHE A 65 23.92 5.49 -13.30
N ASN A 66 23.90 5.62 -14.63
CA ASN A 66 23.72 6.89 -15.32
C ASN A 66 22.21 7.24 -15.45
N THR A 67 21.53 7.44 -14.32
CA THR A 67 20.13 7.86 -14.31
C THR A 67 20.00 9.30 -14.80
N PRO A 68 18.91 9.65 -15.56
CA PRO A 68 17.72 8.84 -15.84
C PRO A 68 17.86 7.91 -17.06
N TYR A 69 19.00 7.90 -17.78
CA TYR A 69 19.21 6.99 -18.91
C TYR A 69 19.09 5.52 -18.47
N ASP A 70 19.85 5.12 -17.45
CA ASP A 70 19.64 3.85 -16.75
C ASP A 70 18.36 3.93 -15.91
N ARG A 71 17.64 2.83 -15.79
CA ARG A 71 16.34 2.76 -15.11
C ARG A 71 16.44 2.09 -13.75
N ILE A 72 15.90 2.73 -12.72
CA ILE A 72 15.74 2.15 -11.38
C ILE A 72 14.25 2.05 -11.09
N VAL A 73 13.76 0.83 -10.86
CA VAL A 73 12.37 0.54 -10.51
C VAL A 73 12.32 0.21 -9.02
N TRP A 74 11.64 1.03 -8.25
CA TRP A 74 11.48 0.88 -6.81
C TRP A 74 10.21 0.09 -6.50
N ASP A 75 10.35 -1.07 -5.87
CA ASP A 75 9.21 -1.84 -5.37
C ASP A 75 8.53 -1.11 -4.22
N VAL A 76 7.20 -1.05 -4.21
CA VAL A 76 6.39 -0.19 -3.32
C VAL A 76 6.76 1.28 -3.45
N GLY A 77 8.04 1.63 -3.39
CA GLY A 77 8.53 3.00 -3.44
C GLY A 77 8.50 3.75 -2.10
N HIS A 78 8.08 3.11 -1.01
CA HIS A 78 8.10 3.67 0.35
C HIS A 78 9.52 3.91 0.88
N GLN A 79 10.54 3.37 0.23
CA GLN A 79 11.96 3.54 0.53
C GLN A 79 12.65 4.59 -0.36
N ALA A 80 11.90 5.36 -1.18
CA ALA A 80 12.45 6.18 -2.25
C ALA A 80 12.60 7.68 -1.89
N TYR A 81 12.56 8.07 -0.61
CA TYR A 81 12.74 9.50 -0.26
C TYR A 81 14.14 10.00 -0.60
N GLY A 82 15.18 9.21 -0.33
CA GLY A 82 16.54 9.55 -0.76
C GLY A 82 16.65 9.71 -2.28
N HIS A 83 15.97 8.85 -3.05
CA HIS A 83 15.89 8.97 -4.50
C HIS A 83 15.26 10.30 -4.94
N LYS A 84 14.14 10.70 -4.35
CA LYS A 84 13.50 12.00 -4.67
C LYS A 84 14.43 13.19 -4.33
N ILE A 85 15.08 13.16 -3.17
CA ILE A 85 15.98 14.22 -2.72
C ILE A 85 17.18 14.37 -3.66
N LEU A 86 17.77 13.28 -4.13
CA LEU A 86 18.94 13.28 -5.02
C LEU A 86 18.60 13.51 -6.51
N THR A 87 17.32 13.64 -6.84
CA THR A 87 16.85 13.79 -8.24
C THR A 87 16.04 15.08 -8.46
N GLY A 88 16.55 16.20 -7.93
CA GLY A 88 16.03 17.54 -8.19
C GLY A 88 14.82 17.96 -7.37
N ARG A 89 14.41 17.17 -6.36
CA ARG A 89 13.19 17.44 -5.56
C ARG A 89 13.46 17.85 -4.13
N ARG A 90 14.73 18.07 -3.75
CA ARG A 90 15.14 18.43 -2.38
C ARG A 90 14.43 19.68 -1.86
N GLU A 91 14.43 20.77 -2.61
CA GLU A 91 13.81 22.04 -2.20
C GLU A 91 12.29 21.94 -2.05
N ARG A 92 11.66 21.12 -2.88
CA ARG A 92 10.21 20.89 -2.85
C ARG A 92 9.79 19.80 -1.86
N PHE A 93 10.71 19.12 -1.19
CA PHE A 93 10.41 17.93 -0.39
C PHE A 93 9.47 18.24 0.79
N ALA A 94 9.44 19.47 1.30
CA ALA A 94 8.48 19.93 2.31
C ALA A 94 7.00 19.86 1.84
N THR A 95 6.77 19.71 0.52
CA THR A 95 5.43 19.52 -0.07
C THR A 95 5.06 18.04 -0.28
N ASN A 96 5.93 17.11 0.11
CA ASN A 96 5.69 15.67 -0.08
C ASN A 96 4.38 15.24 0.58
N ARG A 97 3.55 14.48 -0.13
CA ARG A 97 2.24 13.98 0.31
C ARG A 97 1.16 15.06 0.54
N LYS A 98 1.38 16.31 0.16
CA LYS A 98 0.40 17.40 0.24
C LYS A 98 -0.30 17.62 -1.10
N LEU A 99 -1.49 18.20 -1.06
CA LEU A 99 -2.22 18.59 -2.27
C LEU A 99 -1.37 19.52 -3.14
N ASN A 100 -1.31 19.25 -4.43
CA ASN A 100 -0.45 19.96 -5.40
C ASN A 100 1.06 19.91 -5.10
N GLY A 101 1.49 19.08 -4.17
CA GLY A 101 2.89 18.84 -3.83
C GLY A 101 3.46 17.58 -4.47
N LEU A 102 4.56 17.08 -3.90
CA LEU A 102 5.18 15.84 -4.34
C LEU A 102 4.36 14.62 -3.89
N SER A 103 4.28 13.62 -4.74
CA SER A 103 3.73 12.30 -4.40
C SER A 103 4.55 11.61 -3.31
N GLY A 104 3.92 10.81 -2.47
CA GLY A 104 4.59 9.99 -1.44
C GLY A 104 5.43 8.84 -2.02
N PHE A 105 5.21 8.49 -3.29
CA PHE A 105 5.86 7.40 -4.03
C PHE A 105 6.49 7.90 -5.32
N PRO A 106 7.39 7.14 -5.97
CA PRO A 106 7.85 7.44 -7.32
C PRO A 106 6.67 7.57 -8.28
N ASN A 107 6.70 8.63 -9.10
CA ASN A 107 5.67 8.92 -10.08
C ASN A 107 6.28 9.47 -11.38
N PRO A 108 6.21 8.74 -12.50
CA PRO A 108 6.76 9.18 -13.78
C PRO A 108 6.23 10.53 -14.30
N ALA A 109 5.02 10.93 -13.87
CA ALA A 109 4.49 12.25 -14.21
C ALA A 109 5.16 13.39 -13.41
N GLU A 110 5.88 13.06 -12.31
CA GLU A 110 6.55 14.02 -11.44
C GLU A 110 8.02 14.23 -11.85
N SER A 111 8.69 13.16 -12.29
CA SER A 111 10.12 13.20 -12.62
C SER A 111 10.51 12.14 -13.64
N GLU A 112 11.39 12.47 -14.58
CA GLU A 112 11.99 11.54 -15.53
C GLU A 112 12.87 10.46 -14.86
N TYR A 113 13.30 10.68 -13.61
CA TYR A 113 14.05 9.72 -12.79
C TYR A 113 13.17 8.62 -12.21
N ASP A 114 11.87 8.83 -12.14
CA ASP A 114 10.91 7.84 -11.66
C ASP A 114 10.52 6.91 -12.83
N ALA A 115 11.27 5.83 -13.01
CA ALA A 115 11.12 4.95 -14.17
C ALA A 115 9.76 4.22 -14.20
N PHE A 116 9.14 3.98 -13.03
CA PHE A 116 7.84 3.32 -12.90
C PHE A 116 7.09 3.85 -11.69
N ILE A 117 5.76 3.74 -11.71
CA ILE A 117 4.93 4.18 -10.59
C ILE A 117 5.15 3.26 -9.37
N GLY A 118 5.33 3.87 -8.19
CA GLY A 118 5.37 3.16 -6.91
C GLY A 118 4.00 3.14 -6.23
N GLY A 119 3.86 2.32 -5.19
CA GLY A 119 2.67 2.21 -4.33
C GLY A 119 2.36 0.78 -3.92
N HIS A 120 2.39 -0.16 -4.85
CA HIS A 120 2.07 -1.56 -4.63
C HIS A 120 3.32 -2.45 -4.66
N ALA A 121 3.33 -3.50 -3.84
CA ALA A 121 4.46 -4.42 -3.70
C ALA A 121 4.55 -5.44 -4.86
N SER A 122 5.71 -6.06 -5.01
CA SER A 122 5.99 -7.24 -5.83
C SER A 122 6.00 -7.02 -7.35
N ASN A 123 5.78 -5.79 -7.84
CA ASN A 123 5.68 -5.51 -9.29
C ASN A 123 7.00 -5.09 -9.95
N SER A 124 8.02 -4.71 -9.16
CA SER A 124 9.26 -4.11 -9.66
C SER A 124 10.05 -5.05 -10.57
N ILE A 125 10.12 -6.35 -10.24
CA ILE A 125 10.87 -7.34 -11.04
C ILE A 125 10.25 -7.48 -12.43
N SER A 126 8.93 -7.67 -12.51
CA SER A 126 8.22 -7.80 -13.79
C SER A 126 8.33 -6.55 -14.64
N ALA A 127 8.14 -5.35 -14.03
CA ALA A 127 8.28 -4.08 -14.74
C ALA A 127 9.72 -3.87 -15.24
N ALA A 128 10.71 -4.10 -14.40
CA ALA A 128 12.12 -3.95 -14.77
C ALA A 128 12.56 -4.99 -15.81
N LEU A 129 12.05 -6.22 -15.75
CA LEU A 129 12.29 -7.24 -16.77
C LEU A 129 11.77 -6.81 -18.14
N GLY A 130 10.54 -6.29 -18.19
CA GLY A 130 9.98 -5.73 -19.42
C GLY A 130 10.82 -4.59 -19.99
N MET A 131 11.31 -3.68 -19.14
CA MET A 131 12.22 -2.60 -19.55
C MET A 131 13.58 -3.12 -20.02
N ALA A 132 14.13 -4.14 -19.36
CA ALA A 132 15.40 -4.74 -19.75
C ALA A 132 15.31 -5.43 -21.12
N ILE A 133 14.24 -6.17 -21.37
CA ILE A 133 13.98 -6.80 -22.67
C ILE A 133 13.75 -5.73 -23.75
N ALA A 134 12.97 -4.68 -23.47
CA ALA A 134 12.76 -3.58 -24.40
C ALA A 134 14.08 -2.88 -24.78
N THR A 135 14.99 -2.73 -23.83
CA THR A 135 16.34 -2.18 -24.07
C THR A 135 17.15 -2.99 -25.07
N GLU A 136 17.06 -4.32 -25.01
CA GLU A 136 17.75 -5.20 -25.97
C GLU A 136 17.11 -5.16 -27.38
N LEU A 137 15.82 -4.83 -27.47
CA LEU A 137 15.08 -4.74 -28.73
C LEU A 137 15.17 -3.36 -29.39
N GLN A 138 15.52 -2.30 -28.66
CA GLN A 138 15.59 -0.93 -29.12
C GLN A 138 17.00 -0.51 -29.50
N ALA A 139 17.20 -0.06 -30.73
CA ALA A 139 18.51 0.39 -31.23
C ALA A 139 18.97 1.73 -30.63
N ASP A 140 18.05 2.54 -30.09
CA ASP A 140 18.30 3.86 -29.52
C ASP A 140 18.61 3.84 -28.02
N ALA A 141 18.67 2.65 -27.42
CA ALA A 141 18.98 2.48 -26.01
C ALA A 141 20.24 1.61 -25.74
N PRO A 142 21.38 1.86 -26.43
CA PRO A 142 22.53 0.98 -26.38
C PRO A 142 23.17 0.95 -24.97
N GLY A 143 23.23 -0.25 -24.38
CA GLY A 143 23.89 -0.47 -23.09
C GLY A 143 23.18 0.07 -21.87
N ARG A 144 21.91 0.53 -21.99
CA ARG A 144 21.08 0.95 -20.85
C ARG A 144 21.00 -0.17 -19.83
N LYS A 145 21.16 0.19 -18.55
CA LYS A 145 21.01 -0.74 -17.42
C LYS A 145 19.62 -0.58 -16.79
N VAL A 146 19.10 -1.71 -16.32
CA VAL A 146 17.81 -1.72 -15.61
C VAL A 146 17.99 -2.42 -14.27
N VAL A 147 17.55 -1.75 -13.21
CA VAL A 147 17.68 -2.21 -11.83
C VAL A 147 16.30 -2.25 -11.18
N ALA A 148 15.93 -3.39 -10.59
CA ALA A 148 14.79 -3.50 -9.69
C ALA A 148 15.29 -3.46 -8.24
N VAL A 149 14.68 -2.64 -7.39
CA VAL A 149 14.96 -2.62 -5.94
C VAL A 149 13.73 -3.15 -5.22
N ILE A 150 13.85 -4.30 -4.57
CA ILE A 150 12.74 -5.00 -3.93
C ILE A 150 13.08 -5.36 -2.47
N GLY A 151 12.11 -5.26 -1.58
CA GLY A 151 12.24 -5.70 -0.18
C GLY A 151 12.02 -7.21 -0.01
N ASP A 152 12.52 -7.74 1.10
CA ASP A 152 12.41 -9.14 1.50
C ASP A 152 10.95 -9.61 1.68
N ALA A 153 10.07 -8.75 2.19
CA ALA A 153 8.64 -9.05 2.27
C ALA A 153 7.97 -9.07 0.88
N SER A 154 8.33 -8.12 0.01
CA SER A 154 7.73 -7.99 -1.32
C SER A 154 8.16 -9.09 -2.29
N ILE A 155 9.38 -9.64 -2.15
CA ILE A 155 9.87 -10.72 -3.03
C ILE A 155 9.13 -12.04 -2.79
N ALA A 156 8.42 -12.16 -1.66
CA ALA A 156 7.59 -13.33 -1.35
C ALA A 156 6.24 -13.33 -2.09
N GLY A 157 5.82 -12.20 -2.67
CA GLY A 157 4.58 -12.12 -3.42
C GLY A 157 4.59 -12.89 -4.74
N GLY A 158 3.43 -13.42 -5.18
CA GLY A 158 3.30 -14.25 -6.38
C GLY A 158 3.86 -13.60 -7.62
N LEU A 159 3.50 -12.34 -7.91
CA LEU A 159 3.98 -11.58 -9.07
C LEU A 159 5.51 -11.43 -9.10
N ALA A 160 6.17 -11.29 -7.94
CA ALA A 160 7.63 -11.25 -7.89
C ALA A 160 8.24 -12.60 -8.28
N PHE A 161 7.67 -13.73 -7.82
CA PHE A 161 8.09 -15.07 -8.24
C PHE A 161 7.86 -15.34 -9.73
N GLU A 162 6.75 -14.89 -10.30
CA GLU A 162 6.49 -14.94 -11.74
C GLU A 162 7.55 -14.15 -12.51
N GLY A 163 7.89 -12.94 -12.03
CA GLY A 163 8.95 -12.12 -12.58
C GLY A 163 10.31 -12.82 -12.53
N LEU A 164 10.69 -13.43 -11.40
CA LEU A 164 11.92 -14.20 -11.25
C LEU A 164 11.96 -15.41 -12.19
N ASN A 165 10.87 -16.17 -12.25
CA ASN A 165 10.75 -17.33 -13.14
C ASN A 165 10.95 -16.94 -14.61
N ASN A 166 10.35 -15.83 -15.06
CA ASN A 166 10.49 -15.34 -16.43
C ASN A 166 11.88 -14.72 -16.70
N ALA A 167 12.48 -14.03 -15.73
CA ALA A 167 13.84 -13.50 -15.86
C ALA A 167 14.86 -14.59 -16.10
N SER A 168 14.63 -15.79 -15.60
CA SER A 168 15.54 -16.94 -15.70
C SER A 168 15.66 -17.52 -17.13
N ILE A 169 14.65 -17.34 -17.96
CA ILE A 169 14.56 -17.98 -19.30
C ILE A 169 14.69 -16.97 -20.46
N ASN A 170 14.38 -15.70 -20.22
CA ASN A 170 14.47 -14.67 -21.25
C ASN A 170 15.86 -14.00 -21.24
N PRO A 171 16.51 -13.76 -22.42
CA PRO A 171 17.74 -13.00 -22.48
C PRO A 171 17.55 -11.59 -21.93
N ASN A 172 18.27 -11.26 -20.86
CA ASN A 172 18.23 -9.93 -20.23
C ASN A 172 19.46 -9.73 -19.33
N ASP A 173 19.75 -8.46 -19.02
CA ASP A 173 20.84 -8.07 -18.11
C ASP A 173 20.28 -7.47 -16.79
N LEU A 174 19.04 -7.79 -16.41
CA LEU A 174 18.38 -7.27 -15.22
C LEU A 174 19.22 -7.46 -13.95
N LEU A 175 19.40 -6.38 -13.19
CA LEU A 175 19.94 -6.41 -11.84
C LEU A 175 18.80 -6.25 -10.83
N ILE A 176 18.70 -7.18 -9.89
CA ILE A 176 17.76 -7.11 -8.77
C ILE A 176 18.56 -6.78 -7.51
N ILE A 177 18.20 -5.74 -6.81
CA ILE A 177 18.69 -5.42 -5.46
C ILE A 177 17.65 -5.92 -4.46
N LEU A 178 18.00 -6.96 -3.73
CA LEU A 178 17.20 -7.45 -2.61
C LEU A 178 17.62 -6.69 -1.36
N ASN A 179 16.77 -5.80 -0.88
CA ASN A 179 16.93 -5.07 0.37
C ASN A 179 16.28 -5.85 1.51
N ASP A 180 17.09 -6.58 2.27
CA ASP A 180 16.64 -7.49 3.33
C ASP A 180 16.85 -6.83 4.70
N ASN A 181 15.75 -6.60 5.42
CA ASN A 181 15.77 -6.03 6.77
C ASN A 181 14.83 -6.76 7.74
N ASP A 182 14.30 -7.92 7.35
CA ASP A 182 13.38 -8.77 8.13
C ASP A 182 12.07 -8.06 8.54
N MET A 183 11.64 -7.07 7.76
CA MET A 183 10.48 -6.24 8.09
C MET A 183 9.62 -5.95 6.86
N ALA A 184 8.32 -6.16 7.01
CA ALA A 184 7.26 -5.55 6.20
C ALA A 184 6.84 -4.19 6.85
N ILE A 185 5.55 -3.98 7.09
CA ILE A 185 5.08 -2.98 8.07
C ILE A 185 5.37 -3.52 9.47
N ASP A 186 4.86 -4.72 9.77
CA ASP A 186 5.18 -5.54 10.92
C ASP A 186 6.36 -6.49 10.61
N HIS A 187 6.66 -7.44 11.50
CA HIS A 187 7.67 -8.46 11.21
C HIS A 187 7.27 -9.31 10.01
N ASN A 188 8.26 -9.62 9.18
CA ASN A 188 8.03 -10.43 8.00
C ASN A 188 7.71 -11.89 8.38
N VAL A 189 6.90 -12.58 7.57
CA VAL A 189 6.44 -13.93 7.84
C VAL A 189 6.70 -14.88 6.66
N GLY A 190 6.58 -16.18 6.91
CA GLY A 190 6.63 -17.21 5.87
C GLY A 190 7.98 -17.91 5.69
N GLY A 191 7.96 -18.98 4.91
CA GLY A 191 9.11 -19.88 4.73
C GLY A 191 10.28 -19.22 3.98
N LEU A 192 10.00 -18.30 3.04
CA LEU A 192 11.04 -17.56 2.34
C LEU A 192 11.79 -16.61 3.27
N ASN A 193 11.06 -15.94 4.18
CA ASN A 193 11.68 -15.10 5.19
C ASN A 193 12.61 -15.92 6.10
N SER A 194 12.11 -17.03 6.65
CA SER A 194 12.93 -17.93 7.45
C SER A 194 14.19 -18.39 6.71
N TYR A 195 14.06 -18.68 5.41
CA TYR A 195 15.18 -19.05 4.56
C TYR A 195 16.21 -17.90 4.38
N LEU A 196 15.76 -16.66 4.19
CA LEU A 196 16.66 -15.50 4.09
C LEU A 196 17.38 -15.23 5.42
N VAL A 197 16.66 -15.33 6.55
CA VAL A 197 17.24 -15.23 7.89
C VAL A 197 18.31 -16.32 8.11
N ASP A 198 18.06 -17.56 7.71
CA ASP A 198 19.05 -18.66 7.79
C ASP A 198 20.30 -18.37 6.96
N ILE A 199 20.15 -17.80 5.77
CA ILE A 199 21.29 -17.37 4.93
C ILE A 199 22.10 -16.30 5.66
N THR A 200 21.48 -15.33 6.28
CA THR A 200 22.13 -14.17 6.91
C THR A 200 22.76 -14.49 8.28
N THR A 201 22.18 -15.42 9.05
CA THR A 201 22.60 -15.74 10.43
C THR A 201 23.57 -16.92 10.53
N SER A 202 23.69 -17.77 9.49
CA SER A 202 24.52 -18.97 9.56
C SER A 202 26.01 -18.65 9.78
N ARG A 203 26.72 -19.47 10.58
CA ARG A 203 28.19 -19.37 10.76
C ARG A 203 28.94 -19.46 9.42
N ARG A 204 28.37 -20.14 8.42
CA ARG A 204 28.91 -20.20 7.05
C ARG A 204 28.80 -18.84 6.35
N TYR A 205 27.74 -18.07 6.59
CA TYR A 205 27.57 -16.73 6.07
C TYR A 205 28.73 -15.79 6.48
N ASN A 206 29.07 -15.73 7.76
CA ASN A 206 30.16 -14.90 8.24
C ASN A 206 31.52 -15.29 7.61
N ASN A 207 31.73 -16.56 7.30
CA ASN A 207 32.91 -17.03 6.60
C ASN A 207 32.90 -16.70 5.11
N VAL A 208 31.75 -16.78 4.44
CA VAL A 208 31.58 -16.43 3.02
C VAL A 208 31.66 -14.91 2.84
N ARG A 209 31.03 -14.12 3.71
CA ARG A 209 31.14 -12.65 3.75
C ARG A 209 32.61 -12.21 3.81
N ASN A 210 33.39 -12.77 4.73
CA ASN A 210 34.81 -12.44 4.85
C ASN A 210 35.63 -12.86 3.61
N LYS A 211 35.29 -13.98 2.98
CA LYS A 211 35.97 -14.45 1.76
C LYS A 211 35.58 -13.60 0.54
N ILE A 212 34.33 -13.21 0.39
CA ILE A 212 33.85 -12.28 -0.65
C ILE A 212 34.54 -10.93 -0.49
N TYR A 213 34.57 -10.38 0.72
CA TYR A 213 35.28 -9.14 1.04
C TYR A 213 36.75 -9.19 0.69
N GLN A 214 37.46 -10.29 1.05
CA GLN A 214 38.85 -10.49 0.71
C GLN A 214 39.08 -10.66 -0.82
N CYS A 215 38.11 -11.26 -1.52
CA CYS A 215 38.18 -11.42 -2.98
C CYS A 215 38.04 -10.09 -3.71
N PHE A 216 37.09 -9.25 -3.30
CA PHE A 216 36.91 -7.89 -3.84
C PHE A 216 38.12 -6.98 -3.51
N LYS A 217 38.68 -7.10 -2.31
CA LYS A 217 39.91 -6.39 -1.92
C LYS A 217 41.12 -6.80 -2.76
N LYS A 218 41.24 -8.07 -3.15
CA LYS A 218 42.29 -8.57 -4.02
C LYS A 218 42.14 -8.16 -5.49
N LEU A 219 40.91 -8.02 -5.99
CA LEU A 219 40.64 -7.59 -7.36
C LEU A 219 40.99 -6.10 -7.59
N ASN A 220 40.82 -5.24 -6.60
CA ASN A 220 41.26 -3.84 -6.67
C ASN A 220 42.79 -3.65 -6.64
N LEU A 221 43.55 -4.66 -6.25
CA LEU A 221 45.04 -4.64 -6.25
C LEU A 221 45.66 -5.12 -7.59
N ILE A 222 44.84 -5.60 -8.54
CA ILE A 222 45.32 -6.08 -9.85
C ILE A 222 44.78 -5.11 -10.91
N GLY A 223 45.61 -4.12 -11.28
CA GLY A 223 45.32 -3.17 -12.36
C GLY A 223 45.17 -3.86 -13.72
N GLU A 224 44.47 -3.22 -14.62
CA GLU A 224 44.27 -3.39 -16.08
C GLU A 224 44.83 -4.67 -16.75
N GLY A 225 44.30 -5.84 -16.40
CA GLY A 225 44.57 -7.12 -17.04
C GLY A 225 43.36 -8.06 -17.09
N GLY A 226 42.18 -7.49 -17.12
CA GLY A 226 40.91 -7.97 -16.55
C GLY A 226 40.20 -9.18 -17.17
N ARG A 227 40.41 -9.68 -18.39
CA ARG A 227 39.58 -10.78 -18.95
C ARG A 227 39.87 -12.17 -18.33
N GLY A 228 41.13 -12.45 -17.99
CA GLY A 228 41.51 -13.70 -17.33
C GLY A 228 41.12 -13.78 -15.85
N SER A 229 41.05 -12.63 -15.16
CA SER A 229 40.67 -12.53 -13.74
C SER A 229 39.20 -12.73 -13.50
N ILE A 230 38.31 -12.28 -14.42
CA ILE A 230 36.85 -12.46 -14.36
C ILE A 230 36.49 -13.95 -14.51
N LEU A 231 37.16 -14.69 -15.39
CA LEU A 231 36.93 -16.13 -15.55
C LEU A 231 37.42 -16.94 -14.33
N ARG A 232 38.55 -16.56 -13.72
CA ARG A 232 39.04 -17.18 -12.47
C ARG A 232 38.16 -16.84 -11.28
N PHE A 233 37.59 -15.62 -11.23
CA PHE A 233 36.62 -15.18 -10.23
C PHE A 233 35.32 -16.00 -10.31
N ASN A 234 34.74 -16.19 -11.49
CA ASN A 234 33.58 -17.05 -11.71
C ASN A 234 33.83 -18.50 -11.26
N ASN A 235 35.00 -19.04 -11.52
CA ASN A 235 35.37 -20.40 -11.13
C ASN A 235 35.66 -20.53 -9.63
N SER A 236 36.27 -19.51 -9.01
CA SER A 236 36.47 -19.46 -7.55
C SER A 236 35.18 -19.26 -6.78
N LEU A 237 34.23 -18.45 -7.32
CA LEU A 237 32.90 -18.29 -6.76
C LEU A 237 32.10 -19.61 -6.87
N LYS A 238 32.12 -20.27 -8.02
CA LYS A 238 31.48 -21.59 -8.20
C LYS A 238 32.02 -22.64 -7.23
N SER A 239 33.31 -22.65 -6.95
CA SER A 239 33.93 -23.62 -6.01
C SER A 239 33.61 -23.32 -4.54
N LEU A 240 33.29 -22.07 -4.19
CA LEU A 240 32.86 -21.65 -2.84
C LEU A 240 31.37 -21.90 -2.59
N LEU A 241 30.55 -21.89 -3.65
CA LEU A 241 29.08 -22.03 -3.61
C LEU A 241 28.63 -23.49 -3.85
N SER A 242 29.52 -24.39 -4.21
CA SER A 242 29.26 -25.74 -4.78
C SER A 242 28.65 -26.78 -3.83
N LYS A 243 28.10 -26.42 -2.66
CA LYS A 243 27.45 -27.41 -1.77
C LYS A 243 25.99 -27.19 -1.42
N GLN A 244 25.41 -26.04 -1.73
CA GLN A 244 23.94 -25.81 -1.71
C GLN A 244 23.60 -24.68 -2.68
N GLN A 245 22.92 -25.00 -3.78
CA GLN A 245 22.31 -23.99 -4.65
C GLN A 245 21.24 -23.27 -3.84
N ASN A 246 21.28 -21.95 -3.79
CA ASN A 246 20.18 -21.17 -3.25
C ASN A 246 19.01 -21.14 -4.25
N ILE A 247 17.83 -20.71 -3.80
CA ILE A 247 16.62 -20.68 -4.64
C ILE A 247 16.82 -19.87 -5.93
N PHE A 248 17.57 -18.78 -5.88
CA PHE A 248 17.82 -17.91 -7.05
C PHE A 248 18.76 -18.57 -8.06
N GLU A 249 19.79 -19.24 -7.61
CA GLU A 249 20.68 -20.02 -8.47
C GLU A 249 19.98 -21.24 -9.08
N GLY A 250 19.03 -21.82 -8.34
CA GLY A 250 18.12 -22.85 -8.86
C GLY A 250 17.25 -22.35 -10.03
N LEU A 251 16.92 -21.06 -10.04
CA LEU A 251 16.26 -20.36 -11.14
C LEU A 251 17.24 -19.80 -12.20
N ASN A 252 18.52 -20.16 -12.18
CA ASN A 252 19.52 -19.63 -13.13
C ASN A 252 19.79 -18.12 -12.99
N ILE A 253 19.47 -17.50 -11.87
CA ILE A 253 19.75 -16.10 -11.54
C ILE A 253 21.04 -16.08 -10.72
N ARG A 254 22.04 -15.32 -11.16
CA ARG A 254 23.30 -15.19 -10.42
C ARG A 254 23.09 -14.45 -9.11
N TYR A 255 23.48 -15.08 -8.02
CA TYR A 255 23.34 -14.50 -6.69
C TYR A 255 24.66 -13.96 -6.16
N PHE A 256 24.62 -12.72 -5.63
CA PHE A 256 25.73 -12.03 -4.98
C PHE A 256 25.28 -11.58 -3.58
N GLY A 257 26.05 -11.88 -2.60
CA GLY A 257 25.76 -11.51 -1.21
C GLY A 257 25.60 -12.75 -0.31
N PRO A 258 24.94 -12.57 0.87
CA PRO A 258 24.48 -11.29 1.39
C PRO A 258 25.65 -10.36 1.79
N ALA A 259 25.45 -9.05 1.67
CA ALA A 259 26.43 -8.04 2.02
C ALA A 259 25.84 -6.97 2.93
N ASP A 260 26.71 -6.21 3.62
CA ASP A 260 26.27 -5.10 4.46
C ASP A 260 25.70 -3.98 3.59
N GLY A 261 24.40 -3.73 3.72
CA GLY A 261 23.67 -2.70 3.00
C GLY A 261 23.89 -1.28 3.53
N HIS A 262 24.73 -1.12 4.56
CA HIS A 262 25.11 0.19 5.13
C HIS A 262 26.57 0.57 4.87
N ASP A 263 27.32 -0.24 4.13
CA ASP A 263 28.66 0.10 3.65
C ASP A 263 28.58 0.58 2.19
N VAL A 264 28.33 1.89 2.03
CA VAL A 264 28.13 2.52 0.70
C VAL A 264 29.34 2.34 -0.22
N GLU A 265 30.58 2.39 0.31
CA GLU A 265 31.77 2.20 -0.49
C GLU A 265 31.88 0.77 -1.03
N ASN A 266 31.52 -0.22 -0.21
CA ASN A 266 31.51 -1.61 -0.62
C ASN A 266 30.38 -1.88 -1.64
N ILE A 267 29.19 -1.31 -1.43
CA ILE A 267 28.06 -1.43 -2.39
C ILE A 267 28.48 -0.86 -3.75
N VAL A 268 29.09 0.32 -3.79
CA VAL A 268 29.59 0.92 -5.04
C VAL A 268 30.56 -0.01 -5.74
N ARG A 269 31.55 -0.57 -5.03
CA ARG A 269 32.51 -1.52 -5.60
C ARG A 269 31.84 -2.77 -6.17
N MET A 270 30.87 -3.33 -5.44
CA MET A 270 30.10 -4.49 -5.90
C MET A 270 29.32 -4.17 -7.16
N LEU A 271 28.56 -3.05 -7.16
CA LEU A 271 27.78 -2.62 -8.31
C LEU A 271 28.63 -2.36 -9.54
N GLN A 272 29.78 -1.68 -9.40
CA GLN A 272 30.73 -1.47 -10.49
C GLN A 272 31.26 -2.79 -11.09
N THR A 273 31.42 -3.82 -10.25
CA THR A 273 31.91 -5.13 -10.69
C THR A 273 30.83 -5.92 -11.44
N ILE A 274 29.57 -5.84 -10.99
CA ILE A 274 28.49 -6.72 -11.51
C ILE A 274 27.65 -6.07 -12.59
N LYS A 275 27.63 -4.73 -12.73
CA LYS A 275 26.73 -4.01 -13.63
C LYS A 275 26.83 -4.42 -15.10
N ASP A 276 28.03 -4.81 -15.55
CA ASP A 276 28.29 -5.19 -16.94
C ASP A 276 28.28 -6.72 -17.19
N MET A 277 28.01 -7.50 -16.15
CA MET A 277 27.85 -8.95 -16.29
C MET A 277 26.57 -9.28 -17.05
N LYS A 278 26.64 -10.19 -18.00
CA LYS A 278 25.50 -10.67 -18.78
C LYS A 278 24.61 -11.62 -17.99
N GLY A 279 23.31 -11.59 -18.27
CA GLY A 279 22.29 -12.40 -17.65
C GLY A 279 21.73 -11.82 -16.34
N PRO A 280 20.57 -12.34 -15.89
CA PRO A 280 19.90 -11.86 -14.69
C PRO A 280 20.75 -12.11 -13.44
N LYS A 281 20.72 -11.14 -12.53
CA LYS A 281 21.52 -11.19 -11.30
C LYS A 281 20.81 -10.52 -10.14
N ILE A 282 21.04 -11.03 -8.95
CA ILE A 282 20.52 -10.48 -7.70
C ILE A 282 21.69 -10.12 -6.77
N LEU A 283 21.64 -8.93 -6.20
CA LEU A 283 22.53 -8.47 -5.14
C LEU A 283 21.72 -8.37 -3.86
N HIS A 284 22.02 -9.25 -2.90
CA HIS A 284 21.36 -9.30 -1.60
C HIS A 284 22.10 -8.40 -0.61
N LEU A 285 21.42 -7.38 -0.10
CA LEU A 285 21.94 -6.39 0.84
C LEU A 285 21.15 -6.46 2.14
N CYS A 286 21.83 -6.70 3.25
CA CYS A 286 21.22 -6.70 4.58
C CYS A 286 21.26 -5.29 5.14
N THR A 287 20.10 -4.76 5.48
CA THR A 287 19.93 -3.41 6.03
C THR A 287 19.20 -3.44 7.37
N LYS A 288 19.06 -2.29 7.99
CA LYS A 288 18.26 -2.09 9.19
C LYS A 288 17.26 -0.97 8.95
N LYS A 289 15.97 -1.28 9.08
CA LYS A 289 14.89 -0.30 8.99
C LYS A 289 15.07 0.77 10.08
N GLY A 290 14.94 2.05 9.71
CA GLY A 290 15.16 3.16 10.65
C GLY A 290 16.62 3.51 10.95
N LYS A 291 17.58 2.95 10.21
CA LYS A 291 19.04 3.14 10.40
C LYS A 291 19.44 4.60 10.60
N GLY A 292 20.20 4.85 11.67
CA GLY A 292 20.73 6.18 12.01
C GLY A 292 19.78 7.03 12.86
N TYR A 293 18.59 6.51 13.23
CA TYR A 293 17.68 7.13 14.18
C TYR A 293 17.26 6.13 15.24
N LYS A 294 17.85 6.23 16.43
CA LYS A 294 17.72 5.24 17.50
C LYS A 294 16.28 4.82 17.81
N PRO A 295 15.29 5.75 17.96
CA PRO A 295 13.90 5.34 18.22
C PRO A 295 13.32 4.47 17.12
N ALA A 296 13.68 4.70 15.86
CA ALA A 296 13.19 3.91 14.73
C ALA A 296 13.89 2.56 14.59
N GLU A 297 15.13 2.46 15.05
CA GLU A 297 15.86 1.20 15.10
C GLU A 297 15.35 0.27 16.21
N GLU A 298 14.80 0.83 17.30
CA GLU A 298 14.27 0.09 18.45
C GLU A 298 12.82 -0.38 18.23
N ASP A 299 12.01 0.39 17.47
CA ASP A 299 10.62 0.05 17.17
C ASP A 299 10.29 0.33 15.68
N PRO A 300 10.74 -0.53 14.76
CA PRO A 300 10.61 -0.29 13.32
C PRO A 300 9.16 -0.33 12.81
N THR A 301 8.24 -0.99 13.51
CA THR A 301 6.79 -1.00 13.19
C THR A 301 6.18 0.37 13.41
N LYS A 302 6.34 0.92 14.62
CA LYS A 302 5.84 2.25 14.98
C LYS A 302 6.43 3.35 14.09
N TRP A 303 7.71 3.21 13.69
CA TRP A 303 8.43 4.17 12.87
C TRP A 303 8.38 3.88 11.36
N HIS A 304 7.52 2.99 10.92
CA HIS A 304 7.29 2.79 9.49
C HIS A 304 6.78 4.08 8.81
N ALA A 305 5.71 4.65 9.34
CA ALA A 305 5.14 5.93 8.93
C ALA A 305 4.60 6.67 10.17
N PRO A 306 5.48 7.23 11.01
CA PRO A 306 5.09 7.93 12.23
C PRO A 306 4.32 9.21 11.89
N GLY A 307 3.49 9.67 12.82
CA GLY A 307 2.95 11.03 12.79
C GLY A 307 4.06 12.08 12.97
N LYS A 308 3.70 13.35 13.19
CA LYS A 308 4.68 14.37 13.60
C LYS A 308 5.40 13.96 14.87
N PHE A 309 6.68 14.22 14.94
CA PHE A 309 7.49 13.85 16.11
C PHE A 309 8.57 14.89 16.44
N ASN A 310 8.97 14.92 17.68
CA ASN A 310 10.13 15.68 18.10
C ASN A 310 11.40 14.90 17.72
N LYS A 311 12.22 15.46 16.83
CA LYS A 311 13.41 14.78 16.31
C LYS A 311 14.50 14.52 17.35
N GLU A 312 14.55 15.33 18.42
CA GLU A 312 15.56 15.19 19.50
C GLU A 312 15.17 14.09 20.50
N THR A 313 13.86 14.01 20.85
CA THR A 313 13.38 13.08 21.88
C THR A 313 12.79 11.78 21.29
N GLY A 314 12.37 11.78 20.02
CA GLY A 314 11.62 10.68 19.41
C GLY A 314 10.16 10.61 19.88
N GLU A 315 9.67 11.65 20.58
CA GLU A 315 8.27 11.67 21.02
C GLU A 315 7.34 11.99 19.85
N ILE A 316 6.42 11.08 19.56
CA ILE A 316 5.39 11.28 18.52
C ILE A 316 4.30 12.16 19.10
N VAL A 317 3.96 13.23 18.38
CA VAL A 317 2.87 14.14 18.77
C VAL A 317 1.55 13.39 18.65
N LYS A 318 0.96 13.08 19.80
CA LYS A 318 -0.38 12.47 19.85
C LYS A 318 -1.42 13.57 19.70
N ASN A 319 -2.32 13.42 18.75
CA ASN A 319 -3.52 14.25 18.70
C ASN A 319 -4.51 13.70 19.73
N THR A 320 -4.40 14.17 20.98
CA THR A 320 -5.22 13.73 22.11
C THR A 320 -6.32 14.75 22.39
N ALA A 321 -7.23 14.98 21.44
CA ALA A 321 -8.46 15.67 21.78
C ALA A 321 -9.28 14.72 22.69
N PRO A 322 -9.84 15.20 23.81
CA PRO A 322 -10.73 14.40 24.63
C PRO A 322 -11.97 14.00 23.80
N ASN A 323 -12.47 12.80 24.00
CA ASN A 323 -13.66 12.26 23.32
C ASN A 323 -13.53 12.09 21.79
N GLN A 324 -12.36 11.66 21.29
CA GLN A 324 -12.26 11.25 19.88
C GLN A 324 -12.95 9.89 19.67
N PRO A 325 -13.76 9.75 18.60
CA PRO A 325 -14.31 8.48 18.19
C PRO A 325 -13.20 7.46 17.90
N CYS A 326 -13.51 6.19 18.14
CA CYS A 326 -12.61 5.08 17.81
C CYS A 326 -12.40 4.99 16.29
N LYS A 327 -11.23 4.54 15.84
CA LYS A 327 -11.06 4.29 14.41
C LYS A 327 -11.88 3.08 13.98
N PHE A 328 -12.43 3.10 12.77
CA PHE A 328 -13.19 1.97 12.23
C PHE A 328 -12.42 0.64 12.30
N GLN A 329 -11.11 0.66 12.01
CA GLN A 329 -10.26 -0.53 12.13
C GLN A 329 -10.20 -1.08 13.56
N ASP A 330 -10.19 -0.21 14.58
CA ASP A 330 -10.14 -0.63 15.98
C ASP A 330 -11.51 -1.16 16.45
N VAL A 331 -12.61 -0.53 16.00
CA VAL A 331 -13.98 -1.07 16.18
C VAL A 331 -14.10 -2.46 15.55
N PHE A 332 -13.58 -2.65 14.34
CA PHE A 332 -13.50 -3.94 13.67
C PHE A 332 -12.73 -4.96 14.51
N GLY A 333 -11.49 -4.64 14.89
CA GLY A 333 -10.61 -5.57 15.61
C GLY A 333 -11.19 -6.01 16.95
N HIS A 334 -11.71 -5.08 17.75
CA HIS A 334 -12.34 -5.40 19.04
C HIS A 334 -13.65 -6.20 18.86
N THR A 335 -14.49 -5.80 17.90
CA THR A 335 -15.74 -6.54 17.62
C THR A 335 -15.44 -7.96 17.16
N LEU A 336 -14.42 -8.18 16.34
CA LEU A 336 -14.04 -9.51 15.88
C LEU A 336 -13.59 -10.41 17.04
N VAL A 337 -12.85 -9.87 18.01
CA VAL A 337 -12.48 -10.60 19.24
C VAL A 337 -13.73 -11.03 20.01
N GLU A 338 -14.68 -10.12 20.24
CA GLU A 338 -15.93 -10.43 20.94
C GLU A 338 -16.76 -11.53 20.21
N LEU A 339 -16.79 -11.48 18.88
CA LEU A 339 -17.47 -12.48 18.06
C LEU A 339 -16.75 -13.85 18.18
N ALA A 340 -15.42 -13.86 18.11
CA ALA A 340 -14.61 -15.06 18.22
C ALA A 340 -14.63 -15.70 19.60
N GLU A 341 -14.92 -14.94 20.67
CA GLU A 341 -15.17 -15.48 22.03
C GLU A 341 -16.46 -16.29 22.09
N GLN A 342 -17.45 -15.91 21.28
CA GLN A 342 -18.77 -16.56 21.25
C GLN A 342 -18.88 -17.66 20.18
N ASN A 343 -18.01 -17.63 19.14
CA ASN A 343 -18.09 -18.53 18.00
C ASN A 343 -16.69 -19.05 17.62
N GLU A 344 -16.41 -20.31 17.93
CA GLU A 344 -15.12 -20.95 17.67
C GLU A 344 -14.82 -21.16 16.18
N ARG A 345 -15.82 -21.07 15.30
CA ARG A 345 -15.65 -21.18 13.85
C ARG A 345 -15.00 -19.94 13.23
N ILE A 346 -14.99 -18.81 13.93
CA ILE A 346 -14.42 -17.55 13.41
C ILE A 346 -12.91 -17.65 13.37
N VAL A 347 -12.35 -17.39 12.19
CA VAL A 347 -10.91 -17.27 11.94
C VAL A 347 -10.63 -15.96 11.19
N SER A 348 -9.43 -15.44 11.35
CA SER A 348 -9.06 -14.14 10.79
C SER A 348 -7.81 -14.24 9.91
N ILE A 349 -7.83 -13.58 8.77
CA ILE A 349 -6.76 -13.59 7.77
C ILE A 349 -6.41 -12.15 7.38
N THR A 350 -5.12 -11.82 7.30
CA THR A 350 -4.64 -10.55 6.76
C THR A 350 -3.35 -10.72 5.98
N PRO A 351 -3.17 -10.06 4.83
CA PRO A 351 -1.91 -10.05 4.10
C PRO A 351 -0.99 -8.93 4.60
N ALA A 352 -0.06 -9.26 5.53
CA ALA A 352 1.00 -8.41 6.07
C ALA A 352 0.54 -7.11 6.78
N MET A 353 -0.69 -7.08 7.30
CA MET A 353 -1.28 -5.87 7.88
C MET A 353 -1.86 -6.05 9.29
N PRO A 354 -1.23 -6.83 10.21
CA PRO A 354 -1.79 -7.07 11.55
C PRO A 354 -2.10 -5.79 12.33
N SER A 355 -1.12 -4.90 12.48
CA SER A 355 -1.28 -3.63 13.20
C SER A 355 -2.11 -2.61 12.41
N GLY A 356 -1.94 -2.59 11.09
CA GLY A 356 -2.64 -1.67 10.20
C GLY A 356 -4.15 -1.89 10.13
N SER A 357 -4.60 -3.13 10.27
CA SER A 357 -6.02 -3.53 10.26
C SER A 357 -6.60 -3.81 11.65
N SER A 358 -5.82 -3.62 12.72
CA SER A 358 -6.17 -3.98 14.11
C SER A 358 -6.45 -5.48 14.32
N MET A 359 -5.93 -6.33 13.43
CA MET A 359 -5.97 -7.78 13.57
C MET A 359 -5.05 -8.31 14.69
N ASN A 360 -4.09 -7.48 15.13
CA ASN A 360 -3.23 -7.80 16.27
C ASN A 360 -4.05 -8.18 17.53
N TYR A 361 -5.23 -7.57 17.77
CA TYR A 361 -6.09 -7.95 18.90
C TYR A 361 -6.55 -9.42 18.80
N MET A 362 -6.91 -9.85 17.60
CA MET A 362 -7.32 -11.23 17.34
C MET A 362 -6.13 -12.19 17.46
N MET A 363 -4.95 -11.78 16.96
CA MET A 363 -3.70 -12.57 17.05
C MET A 363 -3.23 -12.74 18.49
N GLU A 364 -3.35 -11.71 19.32
CA GLU A 364 -3.01 -11.77 20.75
C GLU A 364 -3.97 -12.70 21.51
N ARG A 365 -5.27 -12.59 21.24
CA ARG A 365 -6.30 -13.34 21.95
C ARG A 365 -6.45 -14.79 21.46
N PHE A 366 -6.38 -14.99 20.13
CA PHE A 366 -6.60 -16.27 19.46
C PHE A 366 -5.52 -16.58 18.41
N PRO A 367 -4.25 -16.78 18.81
CA PRO A 367 -3.14 -16.96 17.86
C PRO A 367 -3.32 -18.17 16.93
N GLN A 368 -4.06 -19.21 17.36
CA GLN A 368 -4.32 -20.41 16.55
C GLN A 368 -5.42 -20.20 15.48
N ARG A 369 -6.14 -19.09 15.56
CA ARG A 369 -7.26 -18.76 14.66
C ARG A 369 -7.01 -17.46 13.88
N SER A 370 -5.76 -17.02 13.86
CA SER A 370 -5.37 -15.75 13.22
C SER A 370 -4.15 -15.98 12.33
N PHE A 371 -4.24 -15.54 11.08
CA PHE A 371 -3.23 -15.84 10.06
C PHE A 371 -2.76 -14.55 9.39
N ASP A 372 -1.48 -14.22 9.56
CA ASP A 372 -0.78 -13.31 8.66
C ASP A 372 -0.13 -14.15 7.56
N VAL A 373 -0.52 -13.89 6.31
CA VAL A 373 -0.05 -14.66 5.16
C VAL A 373 1.07 -13.95 4.38
N GLY A 374 1.59 -12.82 4.90
CA GLY A 374 2.54 -11.97 4.20
C GLY A 374 1.88 -11.15 3.09
N ILE A 375 2.68 -10.47 2.26
CA ILE A 375 2.16 -9.66 1.14
C ILE A 375 1.70 -10.60 0.01
N SER A 376 0.50 -11.15 0.15
CA SER A 376 -0.05 -12.20 -0.72
C SER A 376 -1.58 -12.17 -0.69
N GLU A 377 -2.18 -11.14 -1.29
CA GLU A 377 -3.63 -10.91 -1.24
C GLU A 377 -4.41 -12.03 -1.95
N GLU A 378 -3.93 -12.53 -3.07
CA GLU A 378 -4.50 -13.64 -3.83
C GLU A 378 -4.54 -14.91 -2.97
N HIS A 379 -3.42 -15.22 -2.30
CA HIS A 379 -3.33 -16.34 -1.36
C HIS A 379 -4.29 -16.17 -0.17
N ALA A 380 -4.41 -14.95 0.39
CA ALA A 380 -5.31 -14.66 1.51
C ALA A 380 -6.76 -15.04 1.16
N VAL A 381 -7.22 -14.73 -0.05
CA VAL A 381 -8.58 -15.02 -0.52
C VAL A 381 -8.76 -16.52 -0.76
N THR A 382 -7.89 -17.15 -1.53
CA THR A 382 -7.97 -18.61 -1.78
C THR A 382 -7.84 -19.43 -0.49
N PHE A 383 -6.94 -19.02 0.42
CA PHE A 383 -6.80 -19.64 1.74
C PHE A 383 -8.08 -19.52 2.57
N SER A 384 -8.71 -18.34 2.56
CA SER A 384 -10.02 -18.12 3.20
C SER A 384 -11.11 -19.01 2.60
N ALA A 385 -11.12 -19.18 1.27
CA ALA A 385 -12.04 -20.09 0.60
C ALA A 385 -11.85 -21.53 1.08
N GLY A 386 -10.61 -22.00 1.22
CA GLY A 386 -10.28 -23.31 1.77
C GLY A 386 -10.78 -23.50 3.19
N LEU A 387 -10.59 -22.52 4.07
CA LEU A 387 -11.08 -22.54 5.46
C LEU A 387 -12.62 -22.58 5.52
N ALA A 388 -13.28 -21.78 4.68
CA ALA A 388 -14.73 -21.76 4.58
C ALA A 388 -15.30 -23.09 4.07
N LYS A 389 -14.61 -23.76 3.13
CA LYS A 389 -15.00 -25.07 2.59
C LYS A 389 -15.03 -26.16 3.66
N GLU A 390 -14.16 -26.04 4.65
CA GLU A 390 -14.09 -26.95 5.82
C GLU A 390 -14.98 -26.49 7.00
N GLY A 391 -15.86 -25.51 6.79
CA GLY A 391 -16.90 -25.11 7.74
C GLY A 391 -16.49 -24.02 8.72
N LEU A 392 -15.33 -23.37 8.56
CA LEU A 392 -14.96 -22.19 9.33
C LEU A 392 -15.61 -20.92 8.76
N LEU A 393 -15.55 -19.83 9.51
CA LEU A 393 -16.05 -18.52 9.13
C LEU A 393 -14.88 -17.52 9.02
N PRO A 394 -14.24 -17.42 7.85
CA PRO A 394 -13.10 -16.54 7.69
C PRO A 394 -13.53 -15.08 7.54
N TYR A 395 -12.89 -14.21 8.34
CA TYR A 395 -12.89 -12.76 8.19
C TYR A 395 -11.56 -12.35 7.56
N CYS A 396 -11.58 -12.10 6.25
CA CYS A 396 -10.41 -11.73 5.45
C CYS A 396 -10.30 -10.21 5.39
N CYS A 397 -9.35 -9.64 6.14
CA CYS A 397 -9.16 -8.20 6.22
C CYS A 397 -8.06 -7.74 5.27
N VAL A 398 -8.42 -6.97 4.25
CA VAL A 398 -7.53 -6.46 3.21
C VAL A 398 -7.86 -4.98 2.93
N TYR A 399 -6.84 -4.16 2.65
CA TYR A 399 -7.11 -2.78 2.21
C TYR A 399 -7.77 -2.76 0.83
N SER A 400 -8.72 -1.86 0.64
CA SER A 400 -9.53 -1.77 -0.58
C SER A 400 -8.69 -1.72 -1.86
N SER A 401 -7.65 -0.88 -1.90
CA SER A 401 -6.77 -0.77 -3.07
C SER A 401 -5.92 -2.03 -3.32
N PHE A 402 -5.61 -2.81 -2.28
CA PHE A 402 -4.82 -4.05 -2.41
C PHE A 402 -5.67 -5.26 -2.77
N LEU A 403 -6.94 -5.27 -2.34
CA LEU A 403 -7.88 -6.34 -2.67
C LEU A 403 -8.13 -6.49 -4.19
N GLN A 404 -7.86 -5.45 -4.96
CA GLN A 404 -7.93 -5.50 -6.43
C GLN A 404 -7.08 -6.62 -7.04
N ARG A 405 -5.98 -7.04 -6.37
CA ARG A 405 -5.13 -8.14 -6.82
C ARG A 405 -5.83 -9.49 -6.80
N ALA A 406 -6.72 -9.68 -5.84
CA ALA A 406 -7.42 -10.94 -5.62
C ALA A 406 -8.82 -10.97 -6.24
N TYR A 407 -9.07 -10.14 -7.27
CA TYR A 407 -10.40 -10.05 -7.89
C TYR A 407 -10.83 -11.35 -8.56
N ASP A 408 -9.89 -12.06 -9.21
CA ASP A 408 -10.17 -13.38 -9.80
C ASP A 408 -10.48 -14.41 -8.72
N GLU A 409 -9.71 -14.47 -7.64
CA GLU A 409 -9.90 -15.42 -6.54
C GLU A 409 -11.22 -15.19 -5.81
N ILE A 410 -11.65 -13.92 -5.67
CA ILE A 410 -12.96 -13.59 -5.11
C ILE A 410 -14.08 -14.19 -5.98
N ILE A 411 -13.97 -14.10 -7.30
CA ILE A 411 -14.95 -14.64 -8.24
C ILE A 411 -14.87 -16.17 -8.28
N HIS A 412 -13.69 -16.71 -8.62
CA HIS A 412 -13.50 -18.11 -8.93
C HIS A 412 -13.52 -18.99 -7.68
N ASP A 413 -12.75 -18.63 -6.66
CA ASP A 413 -12.55 -19.50 -5.50
C ASP A 413 -13.65 -19.33 -4.45
N VAL A 414 -14.26 -18.15 -4.35
CA VAL A 414 -15.26 -17.84 -3.33
C VAL A 414 -16.67 -17.75 -3.88
N ALA A 415 -16.94 -16.82 -4.82
CA ALA A 415 -18.31 -16.49 -5.21
C ALA A 415 -18.97 -17.61 -6.03
N ILE A 416 -18.28 -18.23 -6.99
CA ILE A 416 -18.81 -19.37 -7.79
C ILE A 416 -19.19 -20.53 -6.88
N GLN A 417 -18.45 -20.75 -5.79
CA GLN A 417 -18.72 -21.81 -4.82
C GLN A 417 -19.71 -21.38 -3.72
N ASN A 418 -20.14 -20.13 -3.72
CA ASN A 418 -21.01 -19.54 -2.70
C ASN A 418 -20.51 -19.74 -1.27
N LEU A 419 -19.19 -19.56 -1.03
CA LEU A 419 -18.56 -19.79 0.26
C LEU A 419 -18.75 -18.59 1.20
N PRO A 420 -19.01 -18.84 2.51
CA PRO A 420 -19.26 -17.79 3.49
C PRO A 420 -17.97 -17.11 3.96
N VAL A 421 -17.27 -16.44 3.04
CA VAL A 421 -16.11 -15.60 3.34
C VAL A 421 -16.57 -14.16 3.58
N THR A 422 -16.19 -13.57 4.71
CA THR A 422 -16.43 -12.16 5.01
C THR A 422 -15.20 -11.35 4.64
N PHE A 423 -15.30 -10.53 3.60
CA PHE A 423 -14.27 -9.58 3.20
C PHE A 423 -14.41 -8.29 4.01
N CYS A 424 -13.48 -8.04 4.92
CA CYS A 424 -13.40 -6.80 5.70
C CYS A 424 -12.49 -5.83 4.94
N ILE A 425 -13.11 -4.95 4.14
CA ILE A 425 -12.41 -4.07 3.21
C ILE A 425 -12.09 -2.75 3.92
N ASP A 426 -10.89 -2.65 4.44
CA ASP A 426 -10.41 -1.47 5.15
C ASP A 426 -9.86 -0.42 4.18
N ARG A 427 -9.76 0.85 4.59
CA ARG A 427 -9.30 1.99 3.76
C ARG A 427 -10.12 2.18 2.49
N ALA A 428 -11.41 1.95 2.56
CA ALA A 428 -12.33 2.21 1.44
C ALA A 428 -12.52 3.72 1.19
N GLY A 429 -12.63 4.10 -0.07
CA GLY A 429 -12.76 5.48 -0.50
C GLY A 429 -11.45 6.26 -0.51
N ILE A 430 -11.53 7.57 -0.38
CA ILE A 430 -10.36 8.47 -0.32
C ILE A 430 -9.64 8.29 1.02
N VAL A 431 -8.34 7.98 0.97
CA VAL A 431 -7.50 7.75 2.16
C VAL A 431 -6.51 8.87 2.47
N GLY A 432 -6.33 9.81 1.53
CA GLY A 432 -5.58 11.04 1.79
C GLY A 432 -4.16 11.05 1.21
N GLU A 433 -3.16 11.18 2.07
CA GLU A 433 -1.81 11.59 1.74
C GLU A 433 -1.01 10.57 0.89
N ASP A 434 -1.39 9.31 0.86
CA ASP A 434 -0.75 8.27 0.04
C ASP A 434 -1.22 8.27 -1.42
N GLY A 435 -2.30 9.01 -1.70
CA GLY A 435 -2.72 9.37 -3.05
C GLY A 435 -3.26 8.21 -3.89
N VAL A 436 -3.12 8.37 -5.20
CA VAL A 436 -3.76 7.59 -6.26
C VAL A 436 -3.59 6.07 -6.12
N THR A 437 -2.50 5.60 -5.56
CA THR A 437 -2.20 4.17 -5.43
C THR A 437 -2.82 3.53 -4.20
N HIS A 438 -3.33 4.33 -3.26
CA HIS A 438 -3.88 3.88 -2.00
C HIS A 438 -5.37 4.21 -1.80
N HIS A 439 -5.95 5.10 -2.63
CA HIS A 439 -7.38 5.36 -2.59
C HIS A 439 -8.18 4.09 -2.92
N GLY A 440 -9.08 3.69 -2.04
CA GLY A 440 -9.98 2.55 -2.20
C GLY A 440 -11.23 2.92 -2.99
N CYS A 441 -11.05 3.37 -4.23
CA CYS A 441 -12.11 3.98 -5.02
C CYS A 441 -13.02 2.98 -5.75
N PHE A 442 -12.54 1.76 -6.00
CA PHE A 442 -13.16 0.88 -6.99
C PHE A 442 -13.93 -0.30 -6.40
N ASP A 443 -13.83 -0.53 -5.09
CA ASP A 443 -14.39 -1.70 -4.40
C ASP A 443 -15.91 -1.84 -4.56
N LEU A 444 -16.68 -0.76 -4.41
CA LEU A 444 -18.12 -0.80 -4.67
C LEU A 444 -18.43 -1.28 -6.09
N SER A 445 -17.70 -0.78 -7.06
CA SER A 445 -17.92 -1.09 -8.47
C SER A 445 -17.58 -2.54 -8.82
N PHE A 446 -16.39 -3.02 -8.49
CA PHE A 446 -15.98 -4.38 -8.86
C PHE A 446 -16.66 -5.45 -8.00
N MET A 447 -16.92 -5.21 -6.71
CA MET A 447 -17.66 -6.15 -5.86
C MET A 447 -19.13 -6.28 -6.27
N ARG A 448 -19.76 -5.17 -6.67
CA ARG A 448 -21.15 -5.19 -7.12
C ARG A 448 -21.36 -6.07 -8.36
N SER A 449 -20.39 -6.13 -9.26
CA SER A 449 -20.47 -6.91 -10.49
C SER A 449 -20.47 -8.44 -10.28
N ILE A 450 -20.03 -8.91 -9.10
CA ILE A 450 -19.88 -10.34 -8.81
C ILE A 450 -21.23 -10.97 -8.44
N PRO A 451 -21.72 -12.00 -9.15
CA PRO A 451 -22.95 -12.71 -8.78
C PRO A 451 -22.85 -13.34 -7.38
N GLY A 452 -23.95 -13.31 -6.62
CA GLY A 452 -24.00 -13.89 -5.27
C GLY A 452 -23.28 -13.10 -4.18
N MET A 453 -22.49 -12.06 -4.52
CA MET A 453 -21.80 -11.21 -3.54
C MET A 453 -22.81 -10.28 -2.85
N THR A 454 -22.78 -10.25 -1.51
CA THR A 454 -23.42 -9.19 -0.73
C THR A 454 -22.40 -8.06 -0.49
N VAL A 455 -22.80 -6.80 -0.69
CA VAL A 455 -21.92 -5.64 -0.54
C VAL A 455 -22.56 -4.62 0.41
N ALA A 456 -21.89 -4.33 1.51
CA ALA A 456 -22.35 -3.41 2.54
C ALA A 456 -21.28 -2.38 2.92
N ALA A 457 -21.73 -1.19 3.33
CA ALA A 457 -20.87 -0.14 3.84
C ALA A 457 -21.52 0.54 5.06
N PRO A 458 -20.93 0.42 6.26
CA PRO A 458 -21.46 1.06 7.45
C PRO A 458 -21.28 2.57 7.36
N MET A 459 -22.31 3.31 7.80
CA MET A 459 -22.24 4.75 7.97
C MET A 459 -21.45 5.13 9.22
N ASP A 460 -21.61 4.35 10.28
CA ASP A 460 -21.10 4.61 11.61
C ASP A 460 -20.53 3.34 12.28
N GLU A 461 -19.93 3.52 13.46
CA GLU A 461 -19.32 2.47 14.26
C GLU A 461 -20.34 1.40 14.72
N HIS A 462 -21.56 1.80 15.08
CA HIS A 462 -22.64 0.87 15.46
C HIS A 462 -23.03 -0.02 14.28
N THR A 463 -23.20 0.58 13.10
CA THR A 463 -23.56 -0.15 11.87
C THR A 463 -22.44 -1.14 11.48
N LEU A 464 -21.16 -0.76 11.63
CA LEU A 464 -20.04 -1.68 11.40
C LEU A 464 -20.13 -2.90 12.34
N ARG A 465 -20.37 -2.67 13.62
CA ARG A 465 -20.50 -3.72 14.61
C ARG A 465 -21.67 -4.67 14.29
N HIS A 466 -22.80 -4.13 13.87
CA HIS A 466 -23.97 -4.92 13.46
C HIS A 466 -23.71 -5.74 12.19
N LEU A 467 -23.02 -5.17 11.18
CA LEU A 467 -22.67 -5.89 9.96
C LEU A 467 -21.71 -7.05 10.22
N LEU A 468 -20.71 -6.85 11.08
CA LEU A 468 -19.79 -7.92 11.49
C LEU A 468 -20.53 -9.06 12.22
N TYR A 469 -21.47 -8.73 13.10
CA TYR A 469 -22.31 -9.72 13.77
C TYR A 469 -23.23 -10.43 12.77
N THR A 470 -23.81 -9.71 11.83
CA THR A 470 -24.70 -10.26 10.78
C THR A 470 -23.95 -11.26 9.91
N ALA A 471 -22.69 -10.98 9.58
CA ALA A 471 -21.86 -11.81 8.73
C ALA A 471 -21.69 -13.25 9.27
N GLN A 472 -21.62 -13.45 10.61
CA GLN A 472 -21.49 -14.79 11.17
C GLN A 472 -22.81 -15.56 11.28
N ALA A 473 -23.93 -14.84 11.34
CA ALA A 473 -25.24 -15.42 11.63
C ALA A 473 -25.95 -15.92 10.38
N VAL A 474 -25.48 -15.53 9.22
CA VAL A 474 -26.15 -15.76 7.96
C VAL A 474 -25.39 -16.81 7.17
N GLU A 475 -26.01 -17.97 6.91
CA GLU A 475 -25.51 -19.00 5.99
C GLU A 475 -25.68 -18.51 4.54
N HIS A 476 -25.09 -17.37 4.22
CA HIS A 476 -25.09 -16.77 2.90
C HIS A 476 -23.72 -16.90 2.28
N GLY A 477 -23.68 -16.77 0.97
CA GLY A 477 -22.44 -16.68 0.23
C GLY A 477 -21.53 -15.52 0.70
N PRO A 478 -20.62 -15.05 -0.11
CA PRO A 478 -19.64 -14.05 0.29
C PRO A 478 -20.28 -12.71 0.65
N LEU A 479 -19.75 -12.07 1.70
CA LEU A 479 -20.16 -10.75 2.17
C LEU A 479 -18.95 -9.81 2.22
N ALA A 480 -19.06 -8.66 1.57
CA ALA A 480 -18.08 -7.58 1.61
C ALA A 480 -18.58 -6.44 2.51
N ILE A 481 -17.81 -6.09 3.54
CA ILE A 481 -18.06 -4.96 4.45
C ILE A 481 -16.91 -3.97 4.24
N ARG A 482 -17.20 -2.81 3.63
CA ARG A 482 -16.20 -1.78 3.36
C ARG A 482 -16.31 -0.61 4.33
N TYR A 483 -15.20 -0.17 4.91
CA TYR A 483 -15.16 0.95 5.86
C TYR A 483 -13.93 1.84 5.65
N PRO A 484 -14.01 3.15 6.04
CA PRO A 484 -12.98 4.12 5.72
C PRO A 484 -11.77 4.03 6.65
N ARG A 485 -10.70 4.72 6.28
CA ARG A 485 -9.61 5.08 7.18
C ARG A 485 -10.05 6.14 8.19
N GLY A 486 -9.70 5.99 9.46
CA GLY A 486 -9.99 6.97 10.51
C GLY A 486 -11.19 6.60 11.37
N GLY A 487 -11.63 7.54 12.20
CA GLY A 487 -12.82 7.40 13.06
C GLY A 487 -14.07 7.93 12.37
N GLY A 488 -15.24 7.54 12.89
CA GLY A 488 -16.51 8.14 12.59
C GLY A 488 -16.85 9.25 13.59
N GLU A 489 -18.05 9.20 14.16
CA GLU A 489 -18.56 10.23 15.07
C GLU A 489 -19.02 9.68 16.44
N ILE A 490 -19.20 8.37 16.56
CA ILE A 490 -19.73 7.75 17.77
C ILE A 490 -18.59 7.40 18.73
N VAL A 491 -18.54 8.13 19.86
CA VAL A 491 -17.54 7.89 20.90
C VAL A 491 -17.83 6.62 21.67
N ASP A 492 -19.09 6.40 22.09
CA ASP A 492 -19.57 5.19 22.76
C ASP A 492 -20.08 4.17 21.72
N TRP A 493 -19.18 3.57 21.02
CA TRP A 493 -19.45 2.63 19.93
C TRP A 493 -19.84 1.21 20.42
N HIS A 494 -19.65 0.89 21.70
CA HIS A 494 -20.02 -0.39 22.30
C HIS A 494 -21.53 -0.48 22.49
N CYS A 495 -22.24 -0.98 21.48
CA CYS A 495 -23.65 -1.28 21.58
C CYS A 495 -23.90 -2.79 21.52
N PRO A 496 -25.04 -3.31 22.06
CA PRO A 496 -25.47 -4.68 21.83
C PRO A 496 -25.55 -4.98 20.32
N MET A 497 -24.92 -6.07 19.90
CA MET A 497 -24.92 -6.47 18.48
C MET A 497 -26.31 -6.93 18.05
N GLN A 498 -26.73 -6.53 16.85
CA GLN A 498 -28.03 -6.86 16.26
C GLN A 498 -27.85 -7.35 14.82
N LEU A 499 -28.73 -8.28 14.43
CA LEU A 499 -28.81 -8.71 13.04
C LEU A 499 -29.42 -7.60 12.18
N LEU A 500 -28.77 -7.27 11.09
CA LEU A 500 -29.34 -6.39 10.07
C LEU A 500 -29.99 -7.23 8.96
N PRO A 501 -31.21 -6.90 8.55
CA PRO A 501 -31.83 -7.54 7.38
C PRO A 501 -31.01 -7.24 6.12
N ILE A 502 -30.53 -8.27 5.46
CA ILE A 502 -29.72 -8.11 4.24
C ILE A 502 -30.53 -7.37 3.17
N GLY A 503 -29.91 -6.38 2.53
CA GLY A 503 -30.50 -5.57 1.48
C GLY A 503 -31.51 -4.54 1.99
N LYS A 504 -31.51 -4.19 3.29
CA LYS A 504 -32.36 -3.13 3.84
C LYS A 504 -31.54 -1.93 4.28
N GLY A 505 -31.98 -0.76 3.80
CA GLY A 505 -31.53 0.54 4.25
C GLY A 505 -32.40 1.10 5.37
N ARG A 506 -32.18 2.37 5.71
CA ARG A 506 -32.97 3.10 6.72
C ARG A 506 -33.17 4.56 6.30
N CYS A 507 -34.30 5.13 6.65
CA CYS A 507 -34.54 6.58 6.56
C CYS A 507 -33.94 7.26 7.79
N LEU A 508 -33.07 8.24 7.59
CA LEU A 508 -32.43 9.01 8.65
C LEU A 508 -33.14 10.33 8.93
N HIS A 509 -33.68 10.98 7.89
CA HIS A 509 -34.36 12.24 7.97
C HIS A 509 -35.47 12.32 6.91
N ILE A 510 -36.64 12.79 7.30
CA ILE A 510 -37.78 13.02 6.39
C ILE A 510 -37.99 14.52 6.25
N ALA A 511 -37.79 15.03 5.05
CA ALA A 511 -37.99 16.45 4.76
C ALA A 511 -39.47 16.85 4.77
N THR A 512 -39.71 18.08 5.28
CA THR A 512 -41.04 18.66 5.30
C THR A 512 -41.29 19.49 4.06
N ASN A 513 -41.88 19.19 3.03
CA ASN A 513 -42.09 19.97 1.79
C ASN A 513 -40.89 20.01 0.82
N SER A 514 -40.14 18.95 0.70
CA SER A 514 -39.09 18.82 -0.31
C SER A 514 -39.42 17.75 -1.36
N ASN A 515 -39.02 18.00 -2.60
CA ASN A 515 -39.12 17.03 -3.69
C ASN A 515 -37.78 16.34 -3.95
N THR A 516 -36.81 16.45 -3.02
CA THR A 516 -35.47 15.95 -3.13
C THR A 516 -35.21 14.84 -2.11
N ALA A 517 -34.71 13.69 -2.59
CA ALA A 517 -34.17 12.63 -1.75
C ALA A 517 -32.66 12.49 -1.96
N ILE A 518 -31.93 12.22 -0.88
CA ILE A 518 -30.52 11.87 -0.91
C ILE A 518 -30.36 10.40 -0.48
N LEU A 519 -29.71 9.62 -1.31
CA LEU A 519 -29.33 8.22 -1.03
C LEU A 519 -27.82 8.16 -0.81
N SER A 520 -27.38 7.84 0.39
CA SER A 520 -25.95 7.71 0.72
C SER A 520 -25.58 6.27 1.04
N ILE A 521 -24.30 5.92 0.88
CA ILE A 521 -23.76 4.62 1.30
C ILE A 521 -22.42 4.78 2.01
N GLY A 522 -22.29 4.19 3.20
CA GLY A 522 -21.11 4.25 4.02
C GLY A 522 -20.98 5.57 4.78
N ASN A 523 -19.81 5.81 5.38
CA ASN A 523 -19.59 6.92 6.32
C ASN A 523 -19.78 8.32 5.70
N ILE A 524 -19.78 8.46 4.39
CA ILE A 524 -20.11 9.74 3.72
C ILE A 524 -21.55 10.19 4.04
N GLY A 525 -22.40 9.29 4.51
CA GLY A 525 -23.74 9.61 5.00
C GLY A 525 -23.72 10.62 6.15
N THR A 526 -22.70 10.64 7.02
CA THR A 526 -22.57 11.66 8.08
C THR A 526 -22.35 13.05 7.48
N THR A 527 -21.52 13.15 6.44
CA THR A 527 -21.32 14.40 5.67
C THR A 527 -22.63 14.89 5.05
N VAL A 528 -23.46 13.95 4.54
CA VAL A 528 -24.79 14.27 4.01
C VAL A 528 -25.71 14.81 5.11
N SER A 529 -25.74 14.17 6.29
CA SER A 529 -26.56 14.65 7.42
C SER A 529 -26.17 16.07 7.83
N HIS A 530 -24.88 16.36 7.98
CA HIS A 530 -24.41 17.73 8.29
C HIS A 530 -24.74 18.74 7.18
N ALA A 531 -24.72 18.31 5.91
CA ALA A 531 -25.10 19.18 4.80
C ALA A 531 -26.60 19.53 4.83
N ILE A 532 -27.46 18.56 5.17
CA ILE A 532 -28.89 18.78 5.31
C ILE A 532 -29.15 19.73 6.49
N GLU A 533 -28.55 19.51 7.65
CA GLU A 533 -28.67 20.41 8.81
C GLU A 533 -28.31 21.85 8.42
N LYS A 534 -27.20 22.05 7.75
CA LYS A 534 -26.76 23.37 7.28
C LYS A 534 -27.64 23.96 6.18
N ALA A 535 -28.26 23.15 5.33
CA ALA A 535 -29.19 23.57 4.29
C ALA A 535 -30.55 24.02 4.92
N ILE A 536 -31.01 23.33 5.97
CA ILE A 536 -32.22 23.66 6.70
C ILE A 536 -32.12 25.08 7.29
N GLU A 537 -30.98 25.49 7.81
CA GLU A 537 -30.75 26.87 8.29
C GLU A 537 -30.95 27.92 7.18
N GLN A 538 -30.83 27.52 5.91
CA GLN A 538 -31.02 28.37 4.73
C GLN A 538 -32.40 28.19 4.08
N GLY A 539 -33.28 27.40 4.69
CA GLY A 539 -34.66 27.16 4.21
C GLY A 539 -34.79 26.06 3.16
N TYR A 540 -33.78 25.21 3.00
CA TYR A 540 -33.79 24.07 2.09
C TYR A 540 -33.70 22.75 2.87
N ASP A 541 -34.37 21.70 2.39
CA ASP A 541 -34.44 20.42 3.08
C ASP A 541 -34.45 19.27 2.06
N ALA A 542 -34.01 18.09 2.47
CA ALA A 542 -34.04 16.88 1.65
C ALA A 542 -34.20 15.63 2.53
N THR A 543 -34.97 14.65 2.07
CA THR A 543 -35.08 13.36 2.76
C THR A 543 -33.81 12.57 2.58
N HIS A 544 -33.28 11.95 3.65
CA HIS A 544 -32.04 11.22 3.65
C HIS A 544 -32.21 9.74 3.98
N TYR A 545 -31.74 8.89 3.10
CA TYR A 545 -31.69 7.44 3.29
C TYR A 545 -30.24 6.96 3.33
N ASP A 546 -29.90 6.17 4.35
CA ASP A 546 -28.67 5.37 4.40
C ASP A 546 -28.99 4.00 3.79
N MET A 547 -28.38 3.71 2.64
CA MET A 547 -28.67 2.48 1.91
C MET A 547 -28.05 1.24 2.57
N ILE A 548 -27.03 1.36 3.39
CA ILE A 548 -26.27 0.30 4.07
C ILE A 548 -25.75 -0.76 3.10
N PHE A 549 -26.62 -1.32 2.25
CA PHE A 549 -26.29 -2.35 1.26
C PHE A 549 -26.33 -1.78 -0.17
N LEU A 550 -25.25 -1.99 -0.90
CA LEU A 550 -25.21 -1.76 -2.34
C LEU A 550 -25.82 -2.95 -3.11
N LYS A 551 -25.63 -4.15 -2.55
CA LYS A 551 -26.11 -5.39 -3.15
C LYS A 551 -26.44 -6.43 -2.04
N PRO A 552 -27.66 -7.00 -2.02
CA PRO A 552 -28.79 -6.51 -2.81
C PRO A 552 -29.17 -5.08 -2.38
N ILE A 553 -29.70 -4.30 -3.32
CA ILE A 553 -30.15 -2.92 -3.04
C ILE A 553 -31.57 -2.95 -2.48
N ASP A 554 -31.92 -1.98 -1.61
CA ASP A 554 -33.28 -1.89 -1.04
C ASP A 554 -34.27 -1.34 -2.07
N GLU A 555 -34.99 -2.25 -2.70
CA GLU A 555 -36.01 -1.89 -3.69
C GLU A 555 -37.22 -1.17 -3.10
N ASP A 556 -37.54 -1.36 -1.79
CA ASP A 556 -38.67 -0.68 -1.18
C ASP A 556 -38.34 0.81 -1.01
N ILE A 557 -37.13 1.16 -0.56
CA ILE A 557 -36.64 2.55 -0.56
C ILE A 557 -36.65 3.11 -1.98
N LEU A 558 -36.18 2.36 -3.00
CA LEU A 558 -36.14 2.85 -4.38
C LEU A 558 -37.54 3.09 -4.94
N LYS A 559 -38.52 2.24 -4.66
CA LYS A 559 -39.93 2.42 -5.05
C LYS A 559 -40.55 3.66 -4.38
N GLU A 560 -40.30 3.86 -3.07
CA GLU A 560 -40.73 5.03 -2.35
C GLU A 560 -40.12 6.30 -2.95
N VAL A 561 -38.81 6.32 -3.11
CA VAL A 561 -38.07 7.47 -3.65
C VAL A 561 -38.51 7.81 -5.06
N ALA A 562 -38.69 6.81 -5.94
CA ALA A 562 -39.14 7.00 -7.31
C ALA A 562 -40.57 7.57 -7.40
N SER A 563 -41.41 7.25 -6.41
CA SER A 563 -42.81 7.68 -6.39
C SER A 563 -43.03 9.06 -5.75
N CYS A 564 -42.17 9.41 -4.78
CA CYS A 564 -42.38 10.60 -3.94
C CYS A 564 -41.47 11.79 -4.32
N TYR A 565 -40.33 11.54 -5.00
CA TYR A 565 -39.32 12.59 -5.24
C TYR A 565 -38.98 12.71 -6.73
N SER A 566 -38.92 13.95 -7.21
CA SER A 566 -38.53 14.24 -8.60
C SER A 566 -37.02 14.46 -8.78
N ARG A 567 -36.33 14.74 -7.68
CA ARG A 567 -34.86 14.95 -7.63
C ARG A 567 -34.24 13.93 -6.69
N ILE A 568 -33.25 13.23 -7.18
CA ILE A 568 -32.51 12.23 -6.41
C ILE A 568 -31.02 12.59 -6.46
N ILE A 569 -30.36 12.62 -5.31
CA ILE A 569 -28.92 12.76 -5.20
C ILE A 569 -28.37 11.46 -4.62
N THR A 570 -27.40 10.84 -5.27
CA THR A 570 -26.67 9.70 -4.71
C THR A 570 -25.30 10.14 -4.26
N VAL A 571 -24.87 9.72 -3.07
CA VAL A 571 -23.57 10.10 -2.49
C VAL A 571 -22.81 8.86 -2.05
N GLU A 572 -21.61 8.71 -2.59
CA GLU A 572 -20.72 7.58 -2.30
C GLU A 572 -19.24 8.00 -2.24
N ASN A 573 -18.48 7.50 -1.27
CA ASN A 573 -17.03 7.63 -1.26
C ASN A 573 -16.41 6.47 -2.07
N GLY A 574 -16.66 6.49 -3.36
CA GLY A 574 -16.26 5.52 -4.38
C GLY A 574 -16.39 6.15 -5.77
N THR A 575 -15.93 5.46 -6.80
CA THR A 575 -16.10 5.95 -8.18
C THR A 575 -17.59 6.04 -8.53
N VAL A 576 -17.98 7.11 -9.21
CA VAL A 576 -19.36 7.29 -9.72
C VAL A 576 -19.70 6.27 -10.83
N VAL A 577 -18.70 5.54 -11.33
CA VAL A 577 -18.87 4.52 -12.38
C VAL A 577 -19.07 3.15 -11.73
N GLY A 578 -20.24 2.57 -11.87
CA GLY A 578 -20.55 1.22 -11.37
C GLY A 578 -20.91 1.10 -9.89
N GLY A 579 -20.86 2.22 -9.10
CA GLY A 579 -21.21 2.25 -7.68
C GLY A 579 -22.69 2.45 -7.41
N LEU A 580 -23.03 3.11 -6.27
CA LEU A 580 -24.41 3.35 -5.83
C LEU A 580 -25.22 4.13 -6.86
N GLY A 581 -24.68 5.24 -7.36
CA GLY A 581 -25.41 6.07 -8.32
C GLY A 581 -25.75 5.32 -9.61
N SER A 582 -24.84 4.44 -10.08
CA SER A 582 -25.13 3.57 -11.24
C SER A 582 -26.20 2.54 -10.91
N ALA A 583 -26.16 1.91 -9.72
CA ALA A 583 -27.18 0.94 -9.31
C ALA A 583 -28.59 1.55 -9.25
N VAL A 584 -28.68 2.74 -8.67
CA VAL A 584 -29.95 3.48 -8.60
C VAL A 584 -30.48 3.83 -9.99
N MET A 585 -29.62 4.33 -10.89
CA MET A 585 -30.02 4.67 -12.27
C MET A 585 -30.46 3.44 -13.07
N GLU A 586 -29.76 2.33 -12.96
CA GLU A 586 -30.10 1.05 -13.62
C GLU A 586 -31.47 0.58 -13.13
N TRP A 587 -31.68 0.53 -11.82
CA TRP A 587 -32.95 0.11 -11.25
C TRP A 587 -34.12 1.03 -11.69
N MET A 588 -33.93 2.36 -11.66
CA MET A 588 -34.96 3.32 -12.11
C MET A 588 -35.33 3.11 -13.58
N ALA A 589 -34.33 2.89 -14.44
CA ALA A 589 -34.56 2.67 -15.86
C ALA A 589 -35.30 1.34 -16.13
N GLU A 590 -34.92 0.25 -15.45
CA GLU A 590 -35.57 -1.06 -15.57
C GLU A 590 -37.02 -1.05 -15.11
N HIS A 591 -37.39 -0.17 -14.14
CA HIS A 591 -38.74 -0.05 -13.61
C HIS A 591 -39.56 1.09 -14.25
N GLY A 592 -39.02 1.76 -15.27
CA GLY A 592 -39.73 2.79 -16.03
C GLY A 592 -39.85 4.16 -15.31
N TYR A 593 -39.04 4.43 -14.31
CA TYR A 593 -38.95 5.72 -13.65
C TYR A 593 -37.91 6.63 -14.32
N ALA A 594 -38.16 7.93 -14.34
CA ALA A 594 -37.27 8.92 -14.95
C ALA A 594 -37.08 10.19 -14.07
N PRO A 595 -36.69 10.05 -12.79
CA PRO A 595 -36.39 11.23 -11.96
C PRO A 595 -35.10 11.91 -12.45
N ARG A 596 -34.89 13.16 -12.05
CA ARG A 596 -33.58 13.80 -12.19
C ARG A 596 -32.60 13.21 -11.18
N ILE A 597 -31.50 12.63 -11.64
CA ILE A 597 -30.51 12.00 -10.74
C ILE A 597 -29.18 12.72 -10.86
N LYS A 598 -28.64 13.17 -9.74
CA LYS A 598 -27.26 13.67 -9.60
C LYS A 598 -26.44 12.70 -8.79
N ARG A 599 -25.31 12.26 -9.34
CA ARG A 599 -24.39 11.37 -8.65
C ARG A 599 -23.22 12.16 -8.10
N LEU A 600 -22.97 12.05 -6.80
CA LEU A 600 -21.79 12.58 -6.11
C LEU A 600 -20.91 11.43 -5.66
N GLY A 601 -19.63 11.54 -5.97
CA GLY A 601 -18.60 10.54 -5.68
C GLY A 601 -17.32 10.89 -6.41
N ILE A 602 -16.38 9.98 -6.42
CA ILE A 602 -15.09 10.17 -7.09
C ILE A 602 -15.32 10.17 -8.61
N PRO A 603 -14.98 11.26 -9.31
CA PRO A 603 -15.17 11.36 -10.76
C PRO A 603 -14.27 10.35 -11.50
N ASP A 604 -14.53 10.16 -12.81
CA ASP A 604 -13.75 9.27 -13.68
C ASP A 604 -12.35 9.85 -13.98
N GLN A 605 -11.57 9.97 -12.90
CA GLN A 605 -10.17 10.41 -12.95
C GLN A 605 -9.41 9.93 -11.71
N PHE A 606 -8.10 9.78 -11.83
CA PHE A 606 -7.25 9.48 -10.69
C PHE A 606 -7.06 10.71 -9.81
N ILE A 607 -7.37 10.57 -8.51
CA ILE A 607 -7.27 11.65 -7.52
C ILE A 607 -5.88 11.62 -6.90
N ALA A 608 -5.18 12.75 -6.94
CA ALA A 608 -3.86 12.90 -6.35
C ALA A 608 -3.88 12.82 -4.81
N GLN A 609 -2.72 12.97 -4.18
CA GLN A 609 -2.58 13.02 -2.72
C GLN A 609 -3.05 14.37 -2.14
N GLY A 610 -3.49 14.34 -0.89
CA GLY A 610 -3.91 15.51 -0.11
C GLY A 610 -4.54 15.09 1.21
N SER A 611 -5.05 16.00 2.02
CA SER A 611 -5.90 15.63 3.14
C SER A 611 -7.26 15.14 2.65
N VAL A 612 -7.90 14.25 3.39
CA VAL A 612 -9.24 13.71 3.01
C VAL A 612 -10.24 14.83 2.76
N SER A 613 -10.25 15.87 3.60
CA SER A 613 -11.18 17.00 3.45
C SER A 613 -10.93 17.82 2.18
N GLU A 614 -9.67 18.09 1.83
CA GLU A 614 -9.33 18.77 0.56
C GLU A 614 -9.77 17.95 -0.64
N LEU A 615 -9.59 16.62 -0.59
CA LEU A 615 -9.93 15.72 -1.69
C LEU A 615 -11.44 15.51 -1.82
N HIS A 616 -12.21 15.44 -0.72
CA HIS A 616 -13.67 15.44 -0.76
C HIS A 616 -14.21 16.72 -1.41
N LYS A 617 -13.63 17.88 -1.06
CA LYS A 617 -13.97 19.17 -1.68
C LYS A 617 -13.62 19.18 -3.17
N LEU A 618 -12.45 18.67 -3.54
CA LEU A 618 -12.04 18.55 -4.95
C LEU A 618 -13.01 17.69 -5.75
N CYS A 619 -13.54 16.63 -5.15
CA CYS A 619 -14.51 15.74 -5.78
C CYS A 619 -15.97 16.25 -5.70
N GLY A 620 -16.24 17.33 -4.97
CA GLY A 620 -17.56 17.97 -4.90
C GLY A 620 -18.60 17.21 -4.06
N PHE A 621 -18.15 16.48 -3.04
CA PHE A 621 -19.05 15.80 -2.10
C PHE A 621 -18.73 16.08 -0.61
N ASP A 622 -18.08 17.21 -0.34
CA ASP A 622 -18.00 17.78 1.01
C ASP A 622 -19.31 18.48 1.40
N VAL A 623 -19.42 18.89 2.67
CA VAL A 623 -20.64 19.52 3.21
C VAL A 623 -21.06 20.72 2.36
N ASP A 624 -20.15 21.65 2.06
CA ASP A 624 -20.48 22.88 1.34
C ASP A 624 -20.95 22.61 -0.09
N SER A 625 -20.32 21.69 -0.79
CA SER A 625 -20.70 21.29 -2.16
C SER A 625 -22.10 20.64 -2.19
N ILE A 626 -22.43 19.82 -1.18
CA ILE A 626 -23.77 19.21 -1.08
C ILE A 626 -24.82 20.29 -0.76
N VAL A 627 -24.54 21.23 0.13
CA VAL A 627 -25.43 22.37 0.42
C VAL A 627 -25.67 23.18 -0.85
N GLU A 628 -24.62 23.55 -1.58
CA GLU A 628 -24.75 24.29 -2.84
C GLU A 628 -25.65 23.56 -3.84
N LEU A 629 -25.53 22.23 -3.94
CA LEU A 629 -26.38 21.43 -4.82
C LEU A 629 -27.85 21.39 -4.34
N LEU A 630 -28.12 21.44 -3.03
CA LEU A 630 -29.46 21.47 -2.49
C LEU A 630 -30.19 22.80 -2.76
N ILE A 631 -29.47 23.92 -2.70
CA ILE A 631 -30.03 25.25 -2.91
C ILE A 631 -30.11 25.66 -4.40
N THR A 632 -29.40 24.99 -5.28
CA THR A 632 -29.43 25.27 -6.73
C THR A 632 -30.47 24.44 -7.45
N GLU A 633 -31.17 25.05 -8.43
CA GLU A 633 -31.97 24.31 -9.41
C GLU A 633 -31.05 23.65 -10.45
N TRP A 634 -31.17 22.33 -10.64
CA TRP A 634 -30.42 21.57 -11.63
C TRP A 634 -31.28 20.52 -12.33
#